data_8ce481a86f1beefe9f966877d642f428
#
_entry.id   8ce481a86f1beefe9f966877d642f428
#
_cell.length_a   1.000
_cell.length_b   1.000
_cell.length_c   1.000
_cell.angle_alpha   90.00
_cell.angle_beta   90.00
_cell.angle_gamma   90.00
#
_symmetry.space_group_name_H-M   'P 1'
#
loop_
_entity.id
_entity.type
_entity.pdbx_description
1 polymer ?
#
loop_
_entity_poly.entity_id
_entity_poly.type
_entity_poly.pdbx_seq_one_letter_code
_entity_poly.pdbx_strand_id
1 'polypeptide(L)'
;MSKIDELLKNEKVEWKKLGDICEITKGKQYNKRDMQEYGTYPVINGGILPSGYIDLFNRNENTITVSQGGASAGFVNFLKEKFWLGAHAYSVIPKNEIIKEYGYNYIYFNRFLYHILKMNQINLQDSKEGAGIPSVSKDKLNSIQVPLTSIETQEKIVKTLDKFTNYVTELQAELQARTKQYEYYRDMLLSEEYLNKISTKMYGLECKDYEVKFTTLGEIAQVNRGASPRPITKYITDDIEGIPWIKIGDIGVNSKYVTKTAQKITIEGAKNSRILKKGDFIMSNSMSYGRPYILDIDGAIHDGWASISDFHNILDSDFLYYYLTSYKVQNYWKGKINSSSVSNLNSEIIRSLPIPVIDKELQQVVAKILDKFQSLLADTKGLLPQEIEQRQKQYEYYREKLLTFNENSAKHTHTHTI
;
A
#
# COMPACT_ATOMS: atom_id res chain seq x y z
N MET A 1 -36.05 -12.73 -14.08
CA MET A 1 -34.79 -13.07 -14.76
C MET A 1 -33.93 -11.83 -14.74
N SER A 2 -32.65 -11.92 -14.35
CA SER A 2 -31.79 -10.72 -14.36
C SER A 2 -31.39 -10.38 -15.80
N LYS A 3 -31.02 -9.11 -16.05
CA LYS A 3 -30.48 -8.72 -17.40
C LYS A 3 -29.27 -9.55 -17.83
N ILE A 4 -28.54 -10.13 -16.86
CA ILE A 4 -27.41 -11.03 -17.12
C ILE A 4 -27.91 -12.39 -17.62
N ASP A 5 -28.95 -12.93 -16.98
CA ASP A 5 -29.53 -14.21 -17.37
C ASP A 5 -30.12 -14.12 -18.80
N GLU A 6 -30.70 -12.95 -19.15
CA GLU A 6 -31.19 -12.70 -20.52
C GLU A 6 -30.04 -12.63 -21.53
N LEU A 7 -28.90 -12.00 -21.18
CA LEU A 7 -27.73 -11.90 -22.05
C LEU A 7 -27.14 -13.27 -22.38
N LEU A 8 -27.10 -14.19 -21.39
CA LEU A 8 -26.42 -15.49 -21.53
C LEU A 8 -27.35 -16.63 -21.95
N LYS A 9 -28.67 -16.45 -21.87
CA LYS A 9 -29.67 -17.53 -22.01
C LYS A 9 -29.62 -18.26 -23.36
N ASN A 10 -29.33 -17.56 -24.44
CA ASN A 10 -29.34 -18.10 -25.81
C ASN A 10 -27.96 -18.03 -26.48
N GLU A 11 -26.92 -17.76 -25.70
CA GLU A 11 -25.57 -17.61 -26.23
C GLU A 11 -25.01 -18.95 -26.64
N LYS A 12 -24.55 -19.08 -27.89
CA LYS A 12 -23.79 -20.22 -28.35
C LYS A 12 -22.34 -20.07 -28.00
N VAL A 13 -21.81 -21.04 -27.27
CA VAL A 13 -20.46 -21.02 -26.78
C VAL A 13 -19.64 -22.17 -27.33
N GLU A 14 -18.53 -21.85 -27.97
CA GLU A 14 -17.50 -22.80 -28.34
C GLU A 14 -16.35 -22.72 -27.33
N TRP A 15 -15.94 -23.85 -26.75
CA TRP A 15 -14.84 -23.88 -25.79
C TRP A 15 -13.53 -24.24 -26.50
N LYS A 16 -12.52 -23.36 -26.37
CA LYS A 16 -11.16 -23.60 -26.87
C LYS A 16 -10.13 -23.40 -25.74
N LYS A 17 -9.02 -24.13 -25.83
CA LYS A 17 -7.90 -23.92 -24.92
C LYS A 17 -7.21 -22.60 -25.24
N LEU A 18 -6.74 -21.88 -24.21
CA LEU A 18 -6.04 -20.60 -24.35
C LEU A 18 -4.84 -20.71 -25.30
N GLY A 19 -4.08 -21.81 -25.26
CA GLY A 19 -2.94 -22.06 -26.15
C GLY A 19 -3.32 -22.24 -27.62
N ASP A 20 -4.57 -22.64 -27.93
CA ASP A 20 -5.05 -22.77 -29.30
C ASP A 20 -5.35 -21.39 -29.91
N ILE A 21 -5.82 -20.44 -29.09
CA ILE A 21 -6.32 -19.11 -29.51
C ILE A 21 -5.35 -17.96 -29.23
N CYS A 22 -4.34 -18.18 -28.40
CA CYS A 22 -3.36 -17.15 -28.01
C CYS A 22 -1.94 -17.62 -28.23
N GLU A 23 -1.05 -16.68 -28.51
CA GLU A 23 0.38 -16.84 -28.41
C GLU A 23 0.82 -16.49 -26.98
N ILE A 24 1.45 -17.47 -26.29
CA ILE A 24 1.96 -17.31 -24.93
C ILE A 24 3.48 -17.37 -24.97
N THR A 25 4.13 -16.23 -24.70
CA THR A 25 5.60 -16.12 -24.78
C THR A 25 6.19 -15.50 -23.54
N LYS A 26 7.41 -15.95 -23.17
CA LYS A 26 8.20 -15.35 -22.10
C LYS A 26 8.86 -14.06 -22.59
N GLY A 27 9.17 -13.19 -21.64
CA GLY A 27 10.00 -12.03 -21.89
C GLY A 27 11.49 -12.34 -21.86
N LYS A 28 12.29 -11.28 -21.92
CA LYS A 28 13.75 -11.33 -21.92
C LYS A 28 14.31 -10.75 -20.62
N GLN A 29 15.36 -11.39 -20.09
CA GLN A 29 16.05 -10.90 -18.91
C GLN A 29 16.59 -9.49 -19.16
N TYR A 30 16.46 -8.63 -18.13
CA TYR A 30 17.09 -7.34 -18.05
C TYR A 30 17.78 -7.19 -16.69
N ASN A 31 18.96 -6.63 -16.65
CA ASN A 31 19.73 -6.53 -15.41
C ASN A 31 19.14 -5.44 -14.52
N LYS A 32 18.92 -5.76 -13.24
CA LYS A 32 18.38 -4.81 -12.27
C LYS A 32 19.27 -3.56 -12.09
N ARG A 33 20.60 -3.70 -12.27
CA ARG A 33 21.56 -2.59 -12.16
C ARG A 33 21.38 -1.53 -13.24
N ASP A 34 20.82 -1.92 -14.39
CA ASP A 34 20.63 -1.05 -15.56
C ASP A 34 19.20 -0.45 -15.60
N MET A 35 18.38 -0.73 -14.57
CA MET A 35 17.05 -0.16 -14.40
C MET A 35 17.13 1.13 -13.59
N GLN A 36 16.28 2.09 -13.93
CA GLN A 36 16.09 3.35 -13.24
C GLN A 36 14.86 3.27 -12.31
N GLU A 37 14.81 4.12 -11.31
CA GLU A 37 13.64 4.26 -10.43
C GLU A 37 12.47 4.89 -11.20
N TYR A 38 12.77 5.76 -12.16
CA TYR A 38 11.82 6.43 -13.07
C TYR A 38 12.34 6.33 -14.49
N GLY A 39 11.47 6.20 -15.48
CA GLY A 39 11.84 6.09 -16.90
C GLY A 39 10.62 5.95 -17.79
N THR A 40 10.86 5.78 -19.09
CA THR A 40 9.81 5.80 -20.12
C THR A 40 8.92 4.56 -20.08
N TYR A 41 9.52 3.38 -19.92
CA TYR A 41 8.80 2.10 -20.00
C TYR A 41 9.03 1.25 -18.75
N PRO A 42 7.96 0.72 -18.12
CA PRO A 42 8.07 -0.17 -16.97
C PRO A 42 8.64 -1.53 -17.37
N VAL A 43 9.46 -2.12 -16.50
CA VAL A 43 9.94 -3.50 -16.61
C VAL A 43 9.01 -4.41 -15.80
N ILE A 44 8.22 -5.21 -16.48
CA ILE A 44 7.26 -6.15 -15.90
C ILE A 44 7.90 -7.53 -15.80
N ASN A 45 8.08 -7.99 -14.58
CA ASN A 45 8.70 -9.28 -14.28
C ASN A 45 7.74 -10.14 -13.42
N GLY A 46 8.25 -11.00 -12.55
CA GLY A 46 7.44 -11.87 -11.67
C GLY A 46 6.71 -11.17 -10.51
N GLY A 47 6.88 -9.87 -10.32
CA GLY A 47 6.22 -9.08 -9.27
C GLY A 47 4.87 -8.47 -9.70
N ILE A 48 4.11 -7.96 -8.72
CA ILE A 48 2.86 -7.22 -8.96
C ILE A 48 3.17 -5.81 -9.50
N LEU A 49 4.22 -5.17 -8.99
CA LEU A 49 4.70 -3.85 -9.41
C LEU A 49 5.85 -4.00 -10.40
N PRO A 50 6.11 -2.96 -11.23
CA PRO A 50 7.31 -2.91 -12.07
C PRO A 50 8.58 -3.10 -11.25
N SER A 51 9.56 -3.80 -11.83
CA SER A 51 10.88 -4.00 -11.20
C SER A 51 11.78 -2.76 -11.30
N GLY A 52 11.44 -1.80 -12.13
CA GLY A 52 12.11 -0.57 -12.46
C GLY A 52 11.64 -0.06 -13.82
N TYR A 53 12.34 0.94 -14.37
CA TYR A 53 12.01 1.58 -15.65
C TYR A 53 13.24 1.62 -16.56
N ILE A 54 13.00 1.61 -17.88
CA ILE A 54 14.03 1.72 -18.92
C ILE A 54 13.49 2.48 -20.14
N ASP A 55 14.37 2.84 -21.08
CA ASP A 55 13.98 3.56 -22.32
C ASP A 55 13.77 2.62 -23.54
N LEU A 56 13.64 1.32 -23.29
CA LEU A 56 13.39 0.30 -24.31
C LEU A 56 12.12 -0.47 -23.96
N PHE A 57 11.42 -0.94 -24.99
CA PHE A 57 10.29 -1.84 -24.83
C PHE A 57 10.42 -3.08 -25.74
N ASN A 58 9.78 -4.19 -25.35
CA ASN A 58 9.70 -5.40 -26.15
C ASN A 58 8.26 -5.92 -26.29
N ARG A 59 7.28 -5.20 -25.73
CA ARG A 59 5.83 -5.44 -25.87
C ARG A 59 5.10 -4.12 -26.04
N ASN A 60 4.03 -4.19 -26.85
CA ASN A 60 3.14 -3.06 -27.08
C ASN A 60 2.14 -2.91 -25.92
N GLU A 61 1.48 -1.78 -25.93
CA GLU A 61 0.33 -1.50 -25.06
C GLU A 61 -0.79 -2.53 -25.28
N ASN A 62 -1.75 -2.55 -24.34
CA ASN A 62 -2.90 -3.45 -24.34
C ASN A 62 -2.50 -4.92 -24.36
N THR A 63 -1.51 -5.29 -23.58
CA THR A 63 -1.02 -6.68 -23.51
C THR A 63 -1.31 -7.28 -22.13
N ILE A 64 -1.86 -8.51 -22.13
CA ILE A 64 -2.05 -9.31 -20.92
C ILE A 64 -0.72 -9.90 -20.51
N THR A 65 -0.39 -9.83 -19.22
CA THR A 65 0.79 -10.49 -18.65
C THR A 65 0.40 -11.40 -17.49
N VAL A 66 1.15 -12.51 -17.35
CA VAL A 66 1.00 -13.44 -16.23
C VAL A 66 2.36 -13.67 -15.59
N SER A 67 2.48 -13.40 -14.30
CA SER A 67 3.71 -13.63 -13.53
C SER A 67 4.02 -15.13 -13.50
N GLN A 68 5.23 -15.52 -13.92
CA GLN A 68 5.62 -16.91 -13.97
C GLN A 68 6.07 -17.44 -12.61
N GLY A 69 6.92 -16.71 -11.90
CA GLY A 69 7.60 -17.20 -10.72
C GLY A 69 7.64 -16.23 -9.54
N GLY A 70 8.03 -16.75 -8.37
CA GLY A 70 8.10 -16.02 -7.12
C GLY A 70 6.77 -15.96 -6.35
N ALA A 71 6.71 -15.11 -5.33
CA ALA A 71 5.54 -14.96 -4.47
C ALA A 71 4.26 -14.60 -5.23
N SER A 72 4.38 -13.85 -6.33
CA SER A 72 3.27 -13.39 -7.16
C SER A 72 3.00 -14.28 -8.40
N ALA A 73 3.58 -15.50 -8.46
CA ALA A 73 3.33 -16.41 -9.59
C ALA A 73 1.83 -16.62 -9.78
N GLY A 74 1.35 -16.55 -11.04
CA GLY A 74 -0.07 -16.62 -11.41
C GLY A 74 -0.81 -15.27 -11.36
N PHE A 75 -0.15 -14.17 -10.96
CA PHE A 75 -0.76 -12.84 -11.00
C PHE A 75 -0.99 -12.39 -12.45
N VAL A 76 -2.24 -12.02 -12.75
CA VAL A 76 -2.67 -11.55 -14.08
C VAL A 76 -2.77 -10.04 -14.08
N ASN A 77 -2.10 -9.39 -15.04
CA ASN A 77 -2.13 -7.95 -15.24
C ASN A 77 -2.48 -7.58 -16.69
N PHE A 78 -2.90 -6.33 -16.92
CA PHE A 78 -3.18 -5.76 -18.22
C PHE A 78 -2.44 -4.44 -18.37
N LEU A 79 -1.45 -4.40 -19.25
CA LEU A 79 -0.60 -3.24 -19.48
C LEU A 79 -1.22 -2.37 -20.58
N LYS A 80 -1.58 -1.13 -20.24
CA LYS A 80 -2.17 -0.14 -21.16
C LYS A 80 -1.12 0.70 -21.90
N GLU A 81 0.15 0.51 -21.58
CA GLU A 81 1.31 1.22 -22.15
C GLU A 81 2.35 0.22 -22.69
N LYS A 82 3.28 0.69 -23.50
CA LYS A 82 4.44 -0.11 -23.93
C LYS A 82 5.32 -0.44 -22.72
N PHE A 83 5.93 -1.62 -22.73
CA PHE A 83 6.71 -2.09 -21.59
C PHE A 83 7.78 -3.11 -22.00
N TRP A 84 8.71 -3.35 -21.09
CA TRP A 84 9.63 -4.46 -21.22
C TRP A 84 9.12 -5.66 -20.43
N LEU A 85 8.89 -6.76 -21.14
CA LEU A 85 8.54 -8.04 -20.49
C LEU A 85 9.82 -8.75 -20.09
N GLY A 86 9.97 -9.03 -18.80
CA GLY A 86 11.08 -9.75 -18.20
C GLY A 86 10.94 -11.27 -18.30
N ALA A 87 12.01 -11.99 -18.01
CA ALA A 87 12.10 -13.45 -18.16
C ALA A 87 11.17 -14.25 -17.22
N HIS A 88 10.69 -13.62 -16.14
CA HIS A 88 9.81 -14.25 -15.14
C HIS A 88 8.32 -13.89 -15.31
N ALA A 89 7.94 -13.50 -16.53
CA ALA A 89 6.54 -13.25 -16.89
C ALA A 89 6.24 -13.76 -18.28
N TYR A 90 4.98 -14.11 -18.53
CA TYR A 90 4.43 -14.41 -19.83
C TYR A 90 3.64 -13.23 -20.37
N SER A 91 3.66 -13.01 -21.68
CA SER A 91 2.62 -12.26 -22.41
C SER A 91 1.63 -13.23 -23.04
N VAL A 92 0.36 -12.86 -23.05
CA VAL A 92 -0.74 -13.60 -23.69
C VAL A 92 -1.34 -12.68 -24.75
N ILE A 93 -1.22 -13.06 -26.01
CA ILE A 93 -1.63 -12.23 -27.16
C ILE A 93 -2.55 -13.06 -28.04
N PRO A 94 -3.77 -12.59 -28.37
CA PRO A 94 -4.66 -13.28 -29.32
C PRO A 94 -4.00 -13.51 -30.67
N LYS A 95 -4.17 -14.68 -31.24
CA LYS A 95 -3.69 -15.00 -32.60
C LYS A 95 -4.53 -14.26 -33.64
N ASN A 96 -3.87 -13.69 -34.64
CA ASN A 96 -4.55 -12.95 -35.73
C ASN A 96 -5.51 -13.84 -36.54
N GLU A 97 -5.22 -15.14 -36.67
CA GLU A 97 -6.07 -16.09 -37.34
C GLU A 97 -7.43 -16.20 -36.65
N ILE A 98 -7.43 -16.30 -35.33
CA ILE A 98 -8.64 -16.35 -34.48
C ILE A 98 -9.46 -15.04 -34.61
N ILE A 99 -8.77 -13.91 -34.56
CA ILE A 99 -9.44 -12.62 -34.73
C ILE A 99 -10.17 -12.53 -36.08
N LYS A 100 -9.52 -13.03 -37.17
CA LYS A 100 -10.10 -13.05 -38.52
C LYS A 100 -11.20 -14.08 -38.64
N GLU A 101 -10.98 -15.31 -38.16
CA GLU A 101 -11.91 -16.44 -38.25
C GLU A 101 -13.27 -16.09 -37.63
N TYR A 102 -13.25 -15.50 -36.43
CA TYR A 102 -14.48 -15.16 -35.70
C TYR A 102 -14.93 -13.72 -35.92
N GLY A 103 -14.21 -12.92 -36.70
CA GLY A 103 -14.52 -11.49 -36.93
C GLY A 103 -14.41 -10.62 -35.68
N TYR A 104 -13.65 -11.04 -34.67
CA TYR A 104 -13.56 -10.34 -33.39
C TYR A 104 -12.89 -8.98 -33.51
N ASN A 105 -13.35 -8.04 -32.70
CA ASN A 105 -12.57 -6.82 -32.43
C ASN A 105 -11.42 -7.16 -31.46
N TYR A 106 -10.18 -6.92 -31.88
CA TYR A 106 -8.98 -7.26 -31.11
C TYR A 106 -9.03 -6.70 -29.69
N ILE A 107 -9.42 -5.44 -29.52
CA ILE A 107 -9.42 -4.77 -28.22
C ILE A 107 -10.42 -5.42 -27.26
N TYR A 108 -11.65 -5.66 -27.72
CA TYR A 108 -12.68 -6.29 -26.88
C TYR A 108 -12.35 -7.75 -26.60
N PHE A 109 -11.89 -8.51 -27.57
CA PHE A 109 -11.52 -9.91 -27.36
C PHE A 109 -10.34 -10.04 -26.37
N ASN A 110 -9.33 -9.19 -26.52
CA ASN A 110 -8.18 -9.18 -25.61
C ASN A 110 -8.59 -8.79 -24.17
N ARG A 111 -9.52 -7.83 -24.01
CA ARG A 111 -10.07 -7.49 -22.69
C ARG A 111 -10.95 -8.60 -22.12
N PHE A 112 -11.71 -9.29 -22.97
CA PHE A 112 -12.49 -10.45 -22.56
C PHE A 112 -11.58 -11.58 -22.03
N LEU A 113 -10.50 -11.89 -22.74
CA LEU A 113 -9.48 -12.84 -22.29
C LEU A 113 -8.83 -12.43 -20.97
N TYR A 114 -8.55 -11.13 -20.79
CA TYR A 114 -8.06 -10.64 -19.51
C TYR A 114 -9.01 -10.96 -18.35
N HIS A 115 -10.31 -10.73 -18.51
CA HIS A 115 -11.27 -11.03 -17.45
C HIS A 115 -11.39 -12.54 -17.18
N ILE A 116 -11.29 -13.39 -18.21
CA ILE A 116 -11.24 -14.84 -18.04
C ILE A 116 -9.99 -15.26 -17.27
N LEU A 117 -8.82 -14.76 -17.65
CA LEU A 117 -7.58 -15.05 -16.95
C LEU A 117 -7.60 -14.54 -15.51
N LYS A 118 -8.20 -13.38 -15.30
CA LYS A 118 -8.39 -12.80 -13.95
C LYS A 118 -9.33 -13.64 -13.09
N MET A 119 -10.35 -14.26 -13.67
CA MET A 119 -11.21 -15.23 -13.00
C MET A 119 -10.43 -16.49 -12.58
N ASN A 120 -9.52 -16.94 -13.44
CA ASN A 120 -8.69 -18.11 -13.18
C ASN A 120 -7.44 -17.82 -12.32
N GLN A 121 -7.22 -16.57 -11.87
CA GLN A 121 -6.00 -16.18 -11.18
C GLN A 121 -5.77 -16.97 -9.89
N ILE A 122 -6.80 -17.22 -9.09
CA ILE A 122 -6.70 -18.02 -7.85
C ILE A 122 -6.23 -19.42 -8.18
N ASN A 123 -6.87 -20.08 -9.16
CA ASN A 123 -6.49 -21.44 -9.59
C ASN A 123 -5.04 -21.50 -10.12
N LEU A 124 -4.59 -20.45 -10.81
CA LEU A 124 -3.19 -20.33 -11.25
C LEU A 124 -2.24 -20.18 -10.06
N GLN A 125 -2.63 -19.40 -9.06
CA GLN A 125 -1.85 -19.20 -7.85
C GLN A 125 -1.78 -20.44 -6.97
N ASP A 126 -2.84 -21.21 -6.88
CA ASP A 126 -2.91 -22.46 -6.11
C ASP A 126 -2.20 -23.63 -6.82
N SER A 127 -2.06 -23.55 -8.14
CA SER A 127 -1.39 -24.57 -8.96
C SER A 127 0.12 -24.36 -9.11
N LYS A 128 0.76 -23.60 -8.22
CA LYS A 128 2.20 -23.36 -8.24
C LYS A 128 2.97 -24.65 -7.98
N GLU A 129 3.95 -24.91 -8.81
CA GLU A 129 4.86 -26.05 -8.71
C GLU A 129 6.25 -25.59 -8.28
N GLY A 130 6.96 -26.43 -7.52
CA GLY A 130 8.35 -26.21 -7.11
C GLY A 130 8.54 -26.02 -5.61
N ALA A 131 9.44 -26.82 -5.02
CA ALA A 131 9.77 -26.80 -3.58
C ALA A 131 10.61 -25.54 -3.16
N GLY A 132 11.20 -24.82 -4.12
CA GLY A 132 12.04 -23.65 -3.84
C GLY A 132 11.36 -22.35 -4.27
N ILE A 133 11.27 -22.07 -5.57
CA ILE A 133 10.59 -20.88 -6.11
C ILE A 133 9.29 -21.32 -6.77
N PRO A 134 8.12 -20.96 -6.21
CA PRO A 134 6.84 -21.31 -6.82
C PRO A 134 6.73 -20.75 -8.24
N SER A 135 6.24 -21.57 -9.19
CA SER A 135 6.09 -21.12 -10.58
C SER A 135 4.83 -21.70 -11.25
N VAL A 136 4.31 -20.96 -12.23
CA VAL A 136 3.22 -21.39 -13.10
C VAL A 136 3.81 -21.82 -14.43
N SER A 137 3.48 -23.05 -14.87
CA SER A 137 3.97 -23.59 -16.15
C SER A 137 3.19 -22.99 -17.34
N LYS A 138 3.83 -22.96 -18.51
CA LYS A 138 3.17 -22.56 -19.76
C LYS A 138 2.03 -23.51 -20.11
N ASP A 139 2.18 -24.81 -19.83
CA ASP A 139 1.17 -25.83 -20.14
C ASP A 139 -0.10 -25.62 -19.32
N LYS A 140 0.04 -25.16 -18.07
CA LYS A 140 -1.10 -24.80 -17.25
C LYS A 140 -1.87 -23.61 -17.84
N LEU A 141 -1.17 -22.59 -18.32
CA LEU A 141 -1.81 -21.46 -19.02
C LEU A 141 -2.47 -21.92 -20.34
N ASN A 142 -1.77 -22.74 -21.14
CA ASN A 142 -2.29 -23.27 -22.41
C ASN A 142 -3.60 -24.06 -22.20
N SER A 143 -3.76 -24.75 -21.08
CA SER A 143 -4.91 -25.62 -20.80
C SER A 143 -6.17 -24.89 -20.34
N ILE A 144 -6.10 -23.59 -20.02
CA ILE A 144 -7.26 -22.82 -19.58
C ILE A 144 -8.33 -22.81 -20.67
N GLN A 145 -9.55 -23.19 -20.31
CA GLN A 145 -10.68 -23.18 -21.22
C GLN A 145 -11.24 -21.76 -21.35
N VAL A 146 -11.44 -21.34 -22.59
CA VAL A 146 -11.95 -20.02 -22.96
C VAL A 146 -13.27 -20.19 -23.71
N PRO A 147 -14.38 -19.61 -23.23
CA PRO A 147 -15.65 -19.61 -23.95
C PRO A 147 -15.61 -18.58 -25.06
N LEU A 148 -15.69 -19.02 -26.31
CA LEU A 148 -15.84 -18.15 -27.48
C LEU A 148 -17.34 -17.89 -27.69
N THR A 149 -17.74 -16.64 -27.58
CA THR A 149 -19.12 -16.17 -27.66
C THR A 149 -19.28 -15.20 -28.81
N SER A 150 -20.50 -14.75 -29.08
CA SER A 150 -20.76 -13.69 -30.07
C SER A 150 -20.02 -12.39 -29.72
N ILE A 151 -19.70 -11.60 -30.76
CA ILE A 151 -19.04 -10.29 -30.61
C ILE A 151 -19.85 -9.39 -29.68
N GLU A 152 -21.16 -9.37 -29.85
CA GLU A 152 -22.06 -8.53 -29.06
C GLU A 152 -22.03 -8.88 -27.57
N THR A 153 -22.02 -10.18 -27.25
CA THR A 153 -21.94 -10.68 -25.86
C THR A 153 -20.59 -10.35 -25.24
N GLN A 154 -19.49 -10.55 -25.96
CA GLN A 154 -18.14 -10.17 -25.50
C GLN A 154 -18.06 -8.66 -25.17
N GLU A 155 -18.54 -7.81 -26.08
CA GLU A 155 -18.54 -6.36 -25.86
C GLU A 155 -19.36 -5.94 -24.65
N LYS A 156 -20.56 -6.50 -24.46
CA LYS A 156 -21.40 -6.21 -23.30
C LYS A 156 -20.75 -6.63 -22.00
N ILE A 157 -20.14 -7.83 -21.98
CA ILE A 157 -19.40 -8.34 -20.82
C ILE A 157 -18.22 -7.43 -20.50
N VAL A 158 -17.38 -7.11 -21.48
CA VAL A 158 -16.21 -6.24 -21.30
C VAL A 158 -16.62 -4.86 -20.82
N LYS A 159 -17.59 -4.20 -21.48
CA LYS A 159 -18.09 -2.88 -21.08
C LYS A 159 -18.60 -2.86 -19.64
N THR A 160 -19.23 -3.97 -19.20
CA THR A 160 -19.74 -4.10 -17.83
C THR A 160 -18.60 -4.26 -16.83
N LEU A 161 -17.69 -5.21 -17.09
CA LEU A 161 -16.60 -5.51 -16.17
C LEU A 161 -15.55 -4.39 -16.10
N ASP A 162 -15.29 -3.72 -17.23
CA ASP A 162 -14.36 -2.59 -17.28
C ASP A 162 -14.85 -1.39 -16.49
N LYS A 163 -16.17 -1.15 -16.39
CA LYS A 163 -16.72 -0.11 -15.50
C LYS A 163 -16.31 -0.33 -14.05
N PHE A 164 -16.39 -1.57 -13.56
CA PHE A 164 -16.00 -1.88 -12.18
C PHE A 164 -14.49 -1.72 -11.96
N THR A 165 -13.67 -2.23 -12.89
CA THR A 165 -12.20 -2.13 -12.76
C THR A 165 -11.71 -0.69 -12.88
N ASN A 166 -12.29 0.12 -13.77
CA ASN A 166 -11.96 1.53 -13.89
C ASN A 166 -12.36 2.31 -12.63
N TYR A 167 -13.57 2.06 -12.10
CA TYR A 167 -14.02 2.70 -10.87
C TYR A 167 -13.11 2.40 -9.67
N VAL A 168 -12.71 1.12 -9.50
CA VAL A 168 -11.73 0.75 -8.46
C VAL A 168 -10.40 1.49 -8.66
N THR A 169 -9.93 1.58 -9.91
CA THR A 169 -8.68 2.29 -10.23
C THR A 169 -8.78 3.79 -9.91
N GLU A 170 -9.90 4.43 -10.24
CA GLU A 170 -10.16 5.84 -9.93
C GLU A 170 -10.20 6.10 -8.42
N LEU A 171 -10.88 5.25 -7.64
CA LEU A 171 -10.90 5.35 -6.19
C LEU A 171 -9.51 5.18 -5.56
N GLN A 172 -8.70 4.24 -6.07
CA GLN A 172 -7.31 4.05 -5.62
C GLN A 172 -6.44 5.28 -5.94
N ALA A 173 -6.59 5.84 -7.14
CA ALA A 173 -5.89 7.06 -7.55
C ALA A 173 -6.31 8.26 -6.69
N GLU A 174 -7.60 8.41 -6.38
CA GLU A 174 -8.09 9.46 -5.48
C GLU A 174 -7.50 9.33 -4.07
N LEU A 175 -7.50 8.13 -3.50
CA LEU A 175 -6.91 7.88 -2.17
C LEU A 175 -5.43 8.26 -2.14
N GLN A 176 -4.69 7.90 -3.20
CA GLN A 176 -3.28 8.26 -3.33
C GLN A 176 -3.08 9.77 -3.48
N ALA A 177 -3.88 10.42 -4.31
CA ALA A 177 -3.81 11.86 -4.53
C ALA A 177 -4.09 12.65 -3.25
N ARG A 178 -5.13 12.28 -2.49
CA ARG A 178 -5.45 12.90 -1.20
C ARG A 178 -4.38 12.68 -0.15
N THR A 179 -3.76 11.51 -0.13
CA THR A 179 -2.62 11.24 0.77
C THR A 179 -1.44 12.14 0.44
N LYS A 180 -1.07 12.26 -0.85
CA LYS A 180 0.01 13.17 -1.29
C LYS A 180 -0.31 14.64 -1.01
N GLN A 181 -1.56 15.03 -1.21
CA GLN A 181 -2.03 16.38 -0.91
C GLN A 181 -1.87 16.71 0.59
N TYR A 182 -2.26 15.79 1.47
CA TYR A 182 -2.06 15.95 2.91
C TYR A 182 -0.58 16.08 3.27
N GLU A 183 0.27 15.19 2.73
CA GLU A 183 1.72 15.23 2.98
C GLU A 183 2.33 16.56 2.55
N TYR A 184 1.96 17.05 1.37
CA TYR A 184 2.39 18.35 0.86
C TYR A 184 1.99 19.50 1.79
N TYR A 185 0.70 19.58 2.18
CA TYR A 185 0.26 20.66 3.07
C TYR A 185 0.85 20.55 4.47
N ARG A 186 1.01 19.35 5.02
CA ARG A 186 1.70 19.15 6.30
C ARG A 186 3.12 19.72 6.23
N ASP A 187 3.89 19.34 5.23
CA ASP A 187 5.29 19.74 5.11
C ASP A 187 5.43 21.25 4.82
N MET A 188 4.49 21.82 4.05
CA MET A 188 4.40 23.26 3.81
C MET A 188 4.10 24.04 5.10
N LEU A 189 3.08 23.60 5.86
CA LEU A 189 2.68 24.27 7.12
C LEU A 189 3.75 24.22 8.20
N LEU A 190 4.63 23.22 8.15
CA LEU A 190 5.74 23.03 9.08
C LEU A 190 7.08 23.57 8.54
N SER A 191 7.07 24.20 7.36
CA SER A 191 8.27 24.83 6.81
C SER A 191 8.60 26.12 7.57
N GLU A 192 9.88 26.44 7.67
CA GLU A 192 10.36 27.69 8.29
C GLU A 192 9.73 28.92 7.65
N GLU A 193 9.65 28.96 6.32
CA GLU A 193 9.03 30.05 5.56
C GLU A 193 7.57 30.28 5.97
N TYR A 194 6.79 29.19 6.07
CA TYR A 194 5.38 29.31 6.41
C TYR A 194 5.17 29.64 7.88
N LEU A 195 5.96 29.05 8.77
CA LEU A 195 5.91 29.36 10.21
C LEU A 195 6.24 30.85 10.47
N ASN A 196 7.28 31.40 9.83
CA ASN A 196 7.60 32.82 9.89
C ASN A 196 6.45 33.67 9.31
N LYS A 197 5.86 33.27 8.19
CA LYS A 197 4.73 33.99 7.59
C LYS A 197 3.51 34.05 8.50
N ILE A 198 3.16 32.97 9.18
CA ILE A 198 2.04 32.95 10.13
C ILE A 198 2.38 33.77 11.36
N SER A 199 3.57 33.63 11.89
CA SER A 199 4.07 34.39 13.02
C SER A 199 3.94 35.91 12.77
N THR A 200 4.45 36.39 11.62
CA THR A 200 4.31 37.77 11.18
C THR A 200 2.83 38.21 11.08
N LYS A 201 1.98 37.32 10.58
CA LYS A 201 0.54 37.63 10.47
C LYS A 201 -0.18 37.70 11.80
N MET A 202 0.23 36.90 12.78
CA MET A 202 -0.38 36.90 14.13
C MET A 202 0.10 38.05 15.00
N TYR A 203 1.39 38.38 14.95
CA TYR A 203 2.05 39.28 15.90
C TYR A 203 2.54 40.59 15.28
N GLY A 204 2.49 40.75 13.94
CA GLY A 204 2.94 41.95 13.22
C GLY A 204 4.42 41.90 12.80
N LEU A 205 4.79 42.75 11.85
CA LEU A 205 6.12 42.78 11.22
C LEU A 205 7.26 43.29 12.16
N GLU A 206 6.92 43.92 13.25
CA GLU A 206 7.92 44.56 14.15
C GLU A 206 8.43 43.64 15.26
N CYS A 207 7.86 42.45 15.39
CA CYS A 207 8.18 41.50 16.47
C CYS A 207 9.20 40.45 16.05
N LYS A 208 10.49 40.80 16.01
CA LYS A 208 11.61 39.87 15.78
C LYS A 208 11.69 38.70 16.77
N ASP A 209 11.06 38.86 17.95
CA ASP A 209 11.05 37.84 19.00
C ASP A 209 10.24 36.57 18.62
N TYR A 210 9.39 36.68 17.59
CA TYR A 210 8.54 35.57 17.10
C TYR A 210 9.04 34.91 15.82
N GLU A 211 10.28 35.20 15.39
CA GLU A 211 10.91 34.47 14.32
C GLU A 211 11.20 33.02 14.72
N VAL A 212 11.11 32.10 13.78
CA VAL A 212 11.44 30.68 13.99
C VAL A 212 12.90 30.54 14.38
N LYS A 213 13.15 30.02 15.56
CA LYS A 213 14.48 29.66 16.03
C LYS A 213 14.63 28.13 15.96
N PHE A 214 15.80 27.65 15.56
CA PHE A 214 16.09 26.24 15.58
C PHE A 214 17.03 25.89 16.74
N THR A 215 16.71 24.80 17.42
CA THR A 215 17.55 24.15 18.42
C THR A 215 17.57 22.64 18.14
N THR A 216 18.34 21.87 18.90
CA THR A 216 18.27 20.41 18.81
C THR A 216 17.22 19.85 19.77
N LEU A 217 16.59 18.72 19.38
CA LEU A 217 15.60 18.10 20.27
C LEU A 217 16.20 17.75 21.65
N GLY A 218 17.49 17.36 21.69
CA GLY A 218 18.17 17.03 22.93
C GLY A 218 18.43 18.19 23.87
N GLU A 219 18.34 19.46 23.39
CA GLU A 219 18.46 20.65 24.24
C GLU A 219 17.14 21.02 24.94
N ILE A 220 16.00 20.58 24.43
CA ILE A 220 14.66 20.96 24.92
C ILE A 220 13.83 19.76 25.38
N ALA A 221 14.33 18.55 25.28
CA ALA A 221 13.63 17.32 25.66
C ALA A 221 14.60 16.27 26.19
N GLN A 222 14.11 15.39 27.05
CA GLN A 222 14.84 14.19 27.43
C GLN A 222 14.55 13.05 26.43
N VAL A 223 15.61 12.55 25.80
CA VAL A 223 15.52 11.42 24.86
C VAL A 223 16.28 10.22 25.44
N ASN A 224 15.56 9.15 25.71
CA ASN A 224 16.10 7.97 26.38
C ASN A 224 15.67 6.69 25.65
N ARG A 225 16.44 5.61 25.83
CA ARG A 225 16.02 4.26 25.43
C ARG A 225 15.12 3.67 26.51
N GLY A 226 14.10 2.91 26.10
CA GLY A 226 13.32 2.10 27.02
C GLY A 226 14.17 0.98 27.68
N ALA A 227 13.66 0.41 28.75
CA ALA A 227 14.32 -0.65 29.48
C ALA A 227 13.32 -1.72 29.92
N SER A 228 13.73 -2.98 29.86
CA SER A 228 12.90 -4.13 30.25
C SER A 228 13.46 -4.78 31.52
N PRO A 229 12.64 -4.97 32.57
CA PRO A 229 13.07 -5.76 33.74
C PRO A 229 13.30 -7.22 33.31
N ARG A 230 14.34 -7.84 33.85
CA ARG A 230 14.71 -9.21 33.44
C ARG A 230 14.76 -10.17 34.64
N PRO A 231 14.20 -11.38 34.52
CA PRO A 231 13.33 -11.83 33.40
C PRO A 231 11.95 -11.22 33.51
N ILE A 232 11.40 -10.74 32.39
CA ILE A 232 10.11 -10.02 32.34
C ILE A 232 8.95 -10.84 32.91
N THR A 233 8.98 -12.16 32.75
CA THR A 233 7.95 -13.10 33.22
C THR A 233 7.71 -13.04 34.73
N LYS A 234 8.71 -12.63 35.53
CA LYS A 234 8.57 -12.46 36.99
C LYS A 234 7.78 -11.19 37.36
N TYR A 235 7.68 -10.25 36.46
CA TYR A 235 7.13 -8.92 36.73
C TYR A 235 5.79 -8.68 36.04
N ILE A 236 5.36 -9.57 35.13
CA ILE A 236 4.03 -9.49 34.54
C ILE A 236 2.98 -9.77 35.62
N THR A 237 1.94 -8.93 35.67
CA THR A 237 0.87 -9.03 36.66
C THR A 237 -0.48 -8.64 36.05
N ASP A 238 -1.55 -9.25 36.58
CA ASP A 238 -2.93 -8.85 36.31
C ASP A 238 -3.50 -7.94 37.39
N ASP A 239 -2.66 -7.52 38.37
CA ASP A 239 -3.07 -6.63 39.45
C ASP A 239 -3.60 -5.32 38.90
N ILE A 240 -4.64 -4.80 39.58
CA ILE A 240 -5.26 -3.50 39.24
C ILE A 240 -4.24 -2.36 39.39
N GLU A 241 -3.38 -2.43 40.41
CA GLU A 241 -2.32 -1.47 40.72
C GLU A 241 -1.08 -1.60 39.79
N GLY A 242 -1.07 -2.61 38.92
CA GLY A 242 0.04 -2.86 37.98
C GLY A 242 0.22 -1.71 36.98
N ILE A 243 1.48 -1.40 36.64
CA ILE A 243 1.84 -0.36 35.70
C ILE A 243 1.66 -0.88 34.27
N PRO A 244 0.93 -0.17 33.36
CA PRO A 244 0.81 -0.54 31.96
C PRO A 244 2.17 -0.80 31.31
N TRP A 245 2.34 -1.95 30.64
CA TRP A 245 3.57 -2.36 29.96
C TRP A 245 3.41 -2.21 28.45
N ILE A 246 4.00 -1.14 27.89
CA ILE A 246 3.81 -0.71 26.52
C ILE A 246 4.77 -1.46 25.59
N LYS A 247 4.20 -2.29 24.69
CA LYS A 247 4.93 -3.06 23.68
C LYS A 247 4.52 -2.62 22.27
N ILE A 248 5.33 -3.01 21.28
CA ILE A 248 5.07 -2.68 19.86
C ILE A 248 3.70 -3.23 19.39
N GLY A 249 3.31 -4.41 19.86
CA GLY A 249 2.04 -5.05 19.50
C GLY A 249 0.78 -4.38 20.09
N ASP A 250 0.92 -3.47 21.05
CA ASP A 250 -0.22 -2.77 21.67
C ASP A 250 -0.74 -1.61 20.82
N ILE A 251 -0.02 -1.24 19.76
CA ILE A 251 -0.30 -0.05 18.99
C ILE A 251 -0.90 -0.41 17.62
N GLY A 252 -2.07 0.16 17.33
CA GLY A 252 -2.70 0.01 16.01
C GLY A 252 -1.89 0.63 14.88
N VAL A 253 -1.95 0.03 13.69
CA VAL A 253 -1.13 0.39 12.51
C VAL A 253 -1.22 1.88 12.14
N ASN A 254 -2.35 2.54 12.40
CA ASN A 254 -2.58 3.95 12.04
C ASN A 254 -2.86 4.84 13.26
N SER A 255 -2.56 4.37 14.47
CA SER A 255 -2.80 5.13 15.68
C SER A 255 -1.81 6.29 15.83
N LYS A 256 -2.29 7.43 16.31
CA LYS A 256 -1.48 8.56 16.80
C LYS A 256 -1.18 8.38 18.29
N TYR A 257 -2.10 7.72 19.02
CA TYR A 257 -2.07 7.58 20.47
C TYR A 257 -1.93 6.13 20.91
N VAL A 258 -1.28 5.94 22.07
CA VAL A 258 -1.27 4.69 22.82
C VAL A 258 -2.27 4.82 23.96
N THR A 259 -3.42 4.15 23.82
CA THR A 259 -4.57 4.31 24.73
C THR A 259 -4.72 3.17 25.73
N LYS A 260 -4.10 2.00 25.45
CA LYS A 260 -4.20 0.80 26.30
C LYS A 260 -3.04 -0.14 26.03
N THR A 261 -2.80 -1.05 26.96
CA THR A 261 -1.82 -2.15 26.83
C THR A 261 -2.48 -3.49 27.11
N ALA A 262 -1.95 -4.55 26.52
CA ALA A 262 -2.40 -5.92 26.76
C ALA A 262 -1.90 -6.46 28.10
N GLN A 263 -0.80 -5.91 28.65
CA GLN A 263 -0.15 -6.41 29.85
C GLN A 263 0.22 -5.26 30.79
N LYS A 264 0.38 -5.62 32.07
CA LYS A 264 0.92 -4.75 33.10
C LYS A 264 2.15 -5.40 33.74
N ILE A 265 2.97 -4.62 34.41
CA ILE A 265 4.07 -5.08 35.24
C ILE A 265 3.91 -4.58 36.68
N THR A 266 4.50 -5.31 37.61
CA THR A 266 4.51 -4.91 39.03
C THR A 266 5.24 -3.58 39.22
N ILE A 267 4.94 -2.86 40.31
CA ILE A 267 5.64 -1.62 40.70
C ILE A 267 7.16 -1.88 40.84
N GLU A 268 7.55 -3.04 41.34
CA GLU A 268 8.96 -3.43 41.46
C GLU A 268 9.62 -3.58 40.06
N GLY A 269 8.94 -4.23 39.12
CA GLY A 269 9.40 -4.35 37.73
C GLY A 269 9.54 -2.98 37.05
N ALA A 270 8.59 -2.08 37.29
CA ALA A 270 8.60 -0.74 36.74
C ALA A 270 9.81 0.10 37.17
N LYS A 271 10.36 -0.12 38.38
CA LYS A 271 11.61 0.54 38.83
C LYS A 271 12.82 0.24 37.94
N ASN A 272 12.80 -0.91 37.26
CA ASN A 272 13.84 -1.33 36.32
C ASN A 272 13.46 -1.06 34.86
N SER A 273 12.45 -0.24 34.63
CA SER A 273 11.98 0.16 33.31
C SER A 273 12.02 1.70 33.17
N ARG A 274 11.65 2.19 31.99
CA ARG A 274 11.42 3.61 31.75
C ARG A 274 9.93 3.90 31.90
N ILE A 275 9.57 4.66 32.95
CA ILE A 275 8.20 5.11 33.18
C ILE A 275 8.02 6.44 32.46
N LEU A 276 6.94 6.59 31.73
CA LEU A 276 6.54 7.77 31.00
C LEU A 276 5.14 8.21 31.41
N LYS A 277 4.83 9.45 31.16
CA LYS A 277 3.56 10.09 31.45
C LYS A 277 2.70 10.26 30.20
N LYS A 278 1.41 10.38 30.39
CA LYS A 278 0.49 10.82 29.34
C LYS A 278 1.00 12.13 28.72
N GLY A 279 1.03 12.20 27.40
CA GLY A 279 1.57 13.29 26.60
C GLY A 279 3.02 13.09 26.15
N ASP A 280 3.80 12.21 26.80
CA ASP A 280 5.13 11.84 26.33
C ASP A 280 5.09 11.04 25.04
N PHE A 281 6.22 10.96 24.33
CA PHE A 281 6.34 10.22 23.09
C PHE A 281 7.13 8.93 23.27
N ILE A 282 6.74 7.96 22.45
CA ILE A 282 7.56 6.79 22.16
C ILE A 282 7.77 6.66 20.66
N MET A 283 8.93 6.11 20.28
CA MET A 283 9.30 5.85 18.89
C MET A 283 9.94 4.48 18.76
N SER A 284 9.61 3.72 17.71
CA SER A 284 10.26 2.43 17.46
C SER A 284 11.71 2.62 17.02
N ASN A 285 12.63 1.87 17.65
CA ASN A 285 14.07 1.89 17.33
C ASN A 285 14.42 1.03 16.10
N SER A 286 13.58 0.05 15.73
CA SER A 286 13.84 -0.94 14.70
C SER A 286 12.59 -1.22 13.85
N MET A 287 12.74 -1.91 12.71
CA MET A 287 11.70 -2.31 11.77
C MET A 287 10.92 -1.11 11.17
N SER A 288 10.01 -0.48 11.91
CA SER A 288 9.27 0.74 11.53
C SER A 288 9.87 1.97 12.21
N TYR A 289 11.20 2.11 12.18
CA TYR A 289 11.91 3.19 12.88
C TYR A 289 11.39 4.59 12.54
N GLY A 290 11.46 5.48 13.53
CA GLY A 290 11.12 6.90 13.36
C GLY A 290 9.63 7.23 13.41
N ARG A 291 8.74 6.25 13.61
CA ARG A 291 7.31 6.53 13.78
C ARG A 291 7.02 6.93 15.22
N PRO A 292 6.56 8.16 15.47
CA PRO A 292 6.22 8.63 16.80
C PRO A 292 4.80 8.25 17.19
N TYR A 293 4.58 8.05 18.49
CA TYR A 293 3.28 7.86 19.13
C TYR A 293 3.22 8.67 20.40
N ILE A 294 2.07 9.30 20.69
CA ILE A 294 1.80 10.04 21.92
C ILE A 294 1.17 9.09 22.93
N LEU A 295 1.62 9.10 24.16
CA LEU A 295 0.99 8.34 25.23
C LEU A 295 -0.29 9.04 25.70
N ASP A 296 -1.42 8.32 25.66
CA ASP A 296 -2.68 8.75 26.29
C ASP A 296 -2.89 8.08 27.66
N ILE A 297 -1.91 7.31 28.10
CA ILE A 297 -1.82 6.64 29.39
C ILE A 297 -0.42 6.79 29.98
N ASP A 298 -0.31 6.76 31.29
CA ASP A 298 0.97 6.56 31.96
C ASP A 298 1.38 5.09 31.79
N GLY A 299 2.70 4.81 31.65
CA GLY A 299 3.15 3.43 31.51
C GLY A 299 4.66 3.28 31.43
N ALA A 300 5.10 2.04 31.50
CA ALA A 300 6.48 1.63 31.37
C ALA A 300 6.75 1.08 29.96
N ILE A 301 7.89 1.39 29.36
CA ILE A 301 8.25 1.01 28.00
C ILE A 301 9.40 0.03 27.95
N HIS A 302 9.30 -0.95 27.04
CA HIS A 302 10.39 -1.92 26.84
C HIS A 302 11.55 -1.34 26.01
N ASP A 303 12.67 -2.05 25.96
CA ASP A 303 13.94 -1.65 25.34
C ASP A 303 13.92 -1.51 23.80
N GLY A 304 12.83 -1.90 23.13
CA GLY A 304 12.58 -1.64 21.70
C GLY A 304 12.08 -0.24 21.38
N TRP A 305 11.83 0.60 22.41
CA TRP A 305 11.38 1.97 22.26
C TRP A 305 12.49 2.99 22.59
N ALA A 306 12.44 4.13 21.90
CA ALA A 306 12.98 5.39 22.37
C ALA A 306 11.85 6.25 22.93
N SER A 307 12.10 7.04 23.96
CA SER A 307 11.17 8.01 24.55
C SER A 307 11.61 9.44 24.30
N ILE A 308 10.66 10.37 24.23
CA ILE A 308 10.87 11.80 24.25
C ILE A 308 9.93 12.35 25.32
N SER A 309 10.50 12.99 26.34
CA SER A 309 9.77 13.55 27.50
C SER A 309 10.32 14.93 27.89
N ASP A 310 9.71 15.59 28.86
CA ASP A 310 10.13 16.89 29.44
C ASP A 310 10.23 18.06 28.44
N PHE A 311 9.46 18.04 27.36
CA PHE A 311 9.43 19.06 26.32
C PHE A 311 8.22 20.01 26.44
N HIS A 312 7.23 19.67 27.26
CA HIS A 312 5.92 20.33 27.30
C HIS A 312 5.93 21.83 27.65
N ASN A 313 7.00 22.32 28.25
CA ASN A 313 7.15 23.75 28.51
C ASN A 313 7.41 24.57 27.24
N ILE A 314 8.00 23.93 26.21
CA ILE A 314 8.48 24.60 24.99
C ILE A 314 7.64 24.15 23.76
N LEU A 315 7.29 22.85 23.70
CA LEU A 315 6.60 22.27 22.55
C LEU A 315 5.21 21.79 22.92
N ASP A 316 4.28 21.99 22.00
CA ASP A 316 2.98 21.35 21.97
C ASP A 316 3.11 19.92 21.43
N SER A 317 2.44 18.94 22.05
CA SER A 317 2.56 17.52 21.66
C SER A 317 2.04 17.24 20.25
N ASP A 318 0.93 17.86 19.85
CA ASP A 318 0.36 17.64 18.53
C ASP A 318 1.24 18.28 17.43
N PHE A 319 1.78 19.48 17.69
CA PHE A 319 2.76 20.11 16.81
C PHE A 319 4.01 19.25 16.66
N LEU A 320 4.59 18.77 17.76
CA LEU A 320 5.74 17.87 17.73
C LEU A 320 5.44 16.58 16.95
N TYR A 321 4.27 15.99 17.15
CA TYR A 321 3.85 14.81 16.40
C TYR A 321 3.87 15.04 14.89
N TYR A 322 3.26 16.13 14.42
CA TYR A 322 3.25 16.47 13.01
C TYR A 322 4.64 16.75 12.47
N TYR A 323 5.47 17.45 13.25
CA TYR A 323 6.85 17.73 12.86
C TYR A 323 7.66 16.43 12.71
N LEU A 324 7.60 15.54 13.70
CA LEU A 324 8.30 14.25 13.67
C LEU A 324 7.84 13.34 12.50
N THR A 325 6.58 13.46 12.09
CA THR A 325 6.04 12.69 10.94
C THR A 325 6.29 13.35 9.58
N SER A 326 6.85 14.57 9.53
CA SER A 326 7.10 15.31 8.29
C SER A 326 8.17 14.61 7.41
N TYR A 327 8.08 14.83 6.10
CA TYR A 327 9.04 14.30 5.14
C TYR A 327 10.48 14.74 5.44
N LYS A 328 10.66 16.02 5.83
CA LYS A 328 11.95 16.59 6.23
C LYS A 328 12.61 15.78 7.34
N VAL A 329 11.86 15.49 8.41
CA VAL A 329 12.39 14.74 9.57
C VAL A 329 12.63 13.27 9.23
N GLN A 330 11.71 12.63 8.51
CA GLN A 330 11.87 11.24 8.10
C GLN A 330 13.10 11.06 7.20
N ASN A 331 13.37 11.99 6.30
CA ASN A 331 14.58 11.97 5.46
C ASN A 331 15.84 12.29 6.25
N TYR A 332 15.78 13.20 7.21
CA TYR A 332 16.90 13.47 8.10
C TYR A 332 17.37 12.19 8.79
N TRP A 333 16.45 11.43 9.37
CA TRP A 333 16.79 10.16 10.02
C TRP A 333 17.30 9.11 9.06
N LYS A 334 16.66 8.95 7.89
CA LYS A 334 17.14 8.04 6.83
C LYS A 334 18.58 8.36 6.43
N GLY A 335 18.91 9.63 6.24
CA GLY A 335 20.26 10.08 5.92
C GLY A 335 21.27 9.74 7.02
N LYS A 336 20.91 9.94 8.29
CA LYS A 336 21.78 9.63 9.42
C LYS A 336 21.99 8.13 9.64
N ILE A 337 20.96 7.32 9.47
CA ILE A 337 21.06 5.85 9.61
C ILE A 337 21.90 5.26 8.48
N ASN A 338 21.70 5.70 7.23
CA ASN A 338 22.46 5.19 6.07
C ASN A 338 23.93 5.60 6.08
N SER A 339 24.27 6.71 6.73
CA SER A 339 25.66 7.21 6.85
C SER A 339 26.41 6.64 8.06
N SER A 340 25.74 5.92 8.94
CA SER A 340 26.31 5.34 10.15
C SER A 340 26.44 3.81 10.04
N SER A 341 27.38 3.22 10.78
CA SER A 341 27.50 1.76 10.95
C SER A 341 26.34 1.15 11.76
N VAL A 342 25.38 1.98 12.21
CA VAL A 342 24.25 1.59 13.06
C VAL A 342 22.98 1.53 12.22
N SER A 343 22.41 0.35 12.09
CA SER A 343 21.17 0.11 11.33
C SER A 343 19.87 0.51 12.06
N ASN A 344 19.97 1.18 13.22
CA ASN A 344 18.83 1.53 14.08
C ASN A 344 18.83 3.03 14.42
N LEU A 345 17.63 3.58 14.63
CA LEU A 345 17.44 4.93 15.13
C LEU A 345 17.78 4.98 16.63
N ASN A 346 18.96 5.46 16.97
CA ASN A 346 19.42 5.58 18.36
C ASN A 346 19.09 6.94 18.99
N SER A 347 19.23 7.04 20.30
CA SER A 347 18.91 8.29 21.05
C SER A 347 19.78 9.48 20.64
N GLU A 348 21.01 9.29 20.17
CA GLU A 348 21.86 10.38 19.70
C GLU A 348 21.33 10.99 18.41
N ILE A 349 20.95 10.14 17.45
CA ILE A 349 20.34 10.61 16.19
C ILE A 349 19.02 11.35 16.48
N ILE A 350 18.22 10.87 17.44
CA ILE A 350 16.96 11.55 17.82
C ILE A 350 17.28 12.90 18.47
N ARG A 351 18.23 12.97 19.41
CA ARG A 351 18.65 14.22 20.07
C ARG A 351 19.17 15.26 19.09
N SER A 352 19.90 14.85 18.06
CA SER A 352 20.50 15.75 17.08
C SER A 352 19.50 16.35 16.08
N LEU A 353 18.20 15.99 16.15
CA LEU A 353 17.18 16.51 15.24
C LEU A 353 16.99 18.02 15.46
N PRO A 354 17.14 18.86 14.42
CA PRO A 354 16.77 20.27 14.49
C PRO A 354 15.26 20.43 14.65
N ILE A 355 14.83 21.17 15.68
CA ILE A 355 13.43 21.45 15.99
C ILE A 355 13.17 22.96 15.86
N PRO A 356 12.12 23.39 15.15
CA PRO A 356 11.69 24.78 15.16
C PRO A 356 11.01 25.12 16.49
N VAL A 357 11.52 26.12 17.16
CA VAL A 357 10.93 26.68 18.38
C VAL A 357 10.24 27.98 18.00
N ILE A 358 8.93 28.01 18.16
CA ILE A 358 8.05 29.14 17.92
C ILE A 358 7.11 29.28 19.11
N ASP A 359 6.39 30.35 19.16
CA ASP A 359 5.39 30.60 20.22
C ASP A 359 4.38 29.42 20.28
N LYS A 360 4.00 29.07 21.51
CA LYS A 360 3.15 27.89 21.77
C LYS A 360 1.73 28.06 21.24
N GLU A 361 1.18 29.27 21.19
CA GLU A 361 -0.13 29.50 20.57
C GLU A 361 -0.07 29.26 19.07
N LEU A 362 1.03 29.68 18.43
CA LEU A 362 1.25 29.41 17.00
C LEU A 362 1.39 27.92 16.73
N GLN A 363 2.12 27.16 17.57
CA GLN A 363 2.21 25.70 17.47
C GLN A 363 0.81 25.05 17.51
N GLN A 364 -0.04 25.48 18.45
CA GLN A 364 -1.42 24.97 18.59
C GLN A 364 -2.29 25.31 17.38
N VAL A 365 -2.14 26.53 16.81
CA VAL A 365 -2.87 26.91 15.58
C VAL A 365 -2.50 25.99 14.41
N VAL A 366 -1.20 25.78 14.20
CA VAL A 366 -0.70 24.88 13.14
C VAL A 366 -1.19 23.44 13.37
N ALA A 367 -1.08 22.93 14.61
CA ALA A 367 -1.53 21.60 14.98
C ALA A 367 -3.03 21.42 14.73
N LYS A 368 -3.88 22.37 15.13
CA LYS A 368 -5.33 22.33 14.87
C LYS A 368 -5.68 22.32 13.39
N ILE A 369 -4.94 23.04 12.54
CA ILE A 369 -5.13 23.00 11.10
C ILE A 369 -4.78 21.60 10.57
N LEU A 370 -3.66 21.04 11.00
CA LEU A 370 -3.21 19.71 10.60
C LEU A 370 -4.16 18.59 11.11
N ASP A 371 -4.70 18.73 12.33
CA ASP A 371 -5.73 17.81 12.86
C ASP A 371 -6.98 17.78 11.96
N LYS A 372 -7.44 18.95 11.49
CA LYS A 372 -8.57 19.01 10.52
C LYS A 372 -8.24 18.31 9.20
N PHE A 373 -7.05 18.54 8.64
CA PHE A 373 -6.63 17.84 7.43
C PHE A 373 -6.51 16.33 7.68
N GLN A 374 -5.97 15.92 8.82
CA GLN A 374 -5.86 14.50 9.17
C GLN A 374 -7.22 13.86 9.38
N SER A 375 -8.18 14.54 9.99
CA SER A 375 -9.56 14.06 10.15
C SER A 375 -10.22 13.84 8.78
N LEU A 376 -10.14 14.82 7.87
CA LEU A 376 -10.65 14.69 6.50
C LEU A 376 -9.99 13.55 5.73
N LEU A 377 -8.69 13.35 5.93
CA LEU A 377 -7.97 12.23 5.35
C LEU A 377 -8.36 10.89 6.00
N ALA A 378 -8.61 10.88 7.32
CA ALA A 378 -9.05 9.68 8.05
C ALA A 378 -10.43 9.24 7.60
N ASP A 379 -11.37 10.17 7.42
CA ASP A 379 -12.69 9.88 6.83
C ASP A 379 -12.53 9.30 5.42
N THR A 380 -11.68 9.91 4.60
CA THR A 380 -11.35 9.41 3.27
C THR A 380 -10.68 8.03 3.31
N LYS A 381 -9.70 7.83 4.21
CA LYS A 381 -9.01 6.53 4.43
C LYS A 381 -9.90 5.48 5.09
N GLY A 382 -10.99 5.86 5.74
CA GLY A 382 -12.00 4.94 6.26
C GLY A 382 -12.98 4.51 5.17
N LEU A 383 -13.54 5.45 4.45
CA LEU A 383 -14.61 5.23 3.47
C LEU A 383 -14.10 4.68 2.14
N LEU A 384 -13.03 5.27 1.56
CA LEU A 384 -12.52 4.84 0.27
C LEU A 384 -12.00 3.40 0.24
N PRO A 385 -11.21 2.89 1.20
CA PRO A 385 -10.82 1.49 1.22
C PRO A 385 -12.00 0.54 1.34
N GLN A 386 -13.02 0.88 2.14
CA GLN A 386 -14.25 0.08 2.23
C GLN A 386 -15.02 0.06 0.91
N GLU A 387 -15.15 1.22 0.26
CA GLU A 387 -15.76 1.33 -1.06
C GLU A 387 -14.97 0.54 -2.10
N ILE A 388 -13.64 0.65 -2.12
CA ILE A 388 -12.75 -0.13 -3.00
C ILE A 388 -13.00 -1.64 -2.79
N GLU A 389 -13.03 -2.11 -1.54
CA GLU A 389 -13.28 -3.52 -1.21
C GLU A 389 -14.66 -3.97 -1.69
N GLN A 390 -15.70 -3.17 -1.46
CA GLN A 390 -17.06 -3.48 -1.89
C GLN A 390 -17.16 -3.55 -3.42
N ARG A 391 -16.52 -2.60 -4.14
CA ARG A 391 -16.49 -2.60 -5.61
C ARG A 391 -15.68 -3.77 -6.17
N GLN A 392 -14.62 -4.15 -5.48
CA GLN A 392 -13.85 -5.33 -5.84
C GLN A 392 -14.69 -6.62 -5.69
N LYS A 393 -15.44 -6.77 -4.60
CA LYS A 393 -16.38 -7.90 -4.41
C LYS A 393 -17.50 -7.90 -5.46
N GLN A 394 -18.02 -6.72 -5.81
CA GLN A 394 -18.99 -6.59 -6.90
C GLN A 394 -18.40 -7.02 -8.23
N TYR A 395 -17.20 -6.57 -8.55
CA TYR A 395 -16.50 -7.00 -9.75
C TYR A 395 -16.33 -8.52 -9.81
N GLU A 396 -15.89 -9.15 -8.74
CA GLU A 396 -15.69 -10.60 -8.65
C GLU A 396 -17.00 -11.36 -8.87
N TYR A 397 -18.06 -10.92 -8.20
CA TYR A 397 -19.39 -11.51 -8.36
C TYR A 397 -19.93 -11.40 -9.80
N TYR A 398 -19.86 -10.21 -10.41
CA TYR A 398 -20.33 -10.02 -11.77
C TYR A 398 -19.43 -10.71 -12.80
N ARG A 399 -18.12 -10.75 -12.58
CA ARG A 399 -17.16 -11.48 -13.42
C ARG A 399 -17.51 -12.96 -13.44
N GLU A 400 -17.71 -13.56 -12.27
CA GLU A 400 -18.10 -14.96 -12.17
C GLU A 400 -19.43 -15.22 -12.89
N LYS A 401 -20.45 -14.41 -12.62
CA LYS A 401 -21.76 -14.56 -13.29
C LYS A 401 -21.73 -14.39 -14.80
N LEU A 402 -20.94 -13.46 -15.31
CA LEU A 402 -20.88 -13.11 -16.73
C LEU A 402 -19.97 -14.03 -17.54
N LEU A 403 -19.00 -14.69 -16.90
CA LEU A 403 -18.02 -15.55 -17.56
C LEU A 403 -18.25 -17.05 -17.31
N THR A 404 -19.20 -17.41 -16.44
CA THR A 404 -19.59 -18.81 -16.23
C THR A 404 -20.73 -19.14 -17.19
N PHE A 405 -20.39 -19.78 -18.30
CA PHE A 405 -21.34 -20.29 -19.28
C PHE A 405 -21.69 -21.73 -18.95
N ASN A 406 -22.98 -22.10 -18.99
CA ASN A 406 -23.41 -23.46 -18.73
C ASN A 406 -22.90 -24.41 -19.83
N GLU A 407 -22.14 -25.42 -19.47
CA GLU A 407 -21.65 -26.49 -20.41
C GLU A 407 -22.78 -27.28 -21.09
N ASN A 408 -24.01 -27.16 -20.59
CA ASN A 408 -25.17 -27.89 -21.11
C ASN A 408 -25.70 -27.38 -22.46
N SER A 409 -25.20 -26.25 -22.97
CA SER A 409 -25.59 -25.74 -24.30
C SER A 409 -24.90 -26.44 -25.44
N ALA A 410 -23.82 -27.20 -25.19
CA ALA A 410 -23.01 -27.85 -26.22
C ALA A 410 -23.51 -29.25 -26.63
N LYS A 411 -24.49 -29.84 -25.93
CA LYS A 411 -24.95 -31.24 -26.19
C LYS A 411 -26.12 -31.37 -27.18
N HIS A 412 -26.59 -30.31 -27.79
CA HIS A 412 -27.76 -30.38 -28.71
C HIS A 412 -27.43 -30.23 -30.22
N THR A 413 -26.19 -30.37 -30.64
CA THR A 413 -25.86 -30.23 -32.09
C THR A 413 -25.32 -31.48 -32.74
N HIS A 414 -25.49 -32.68 -32.16
CA HIS A 414 -25.19 -33.95 -32.86
C HIS A 414 -26.34 -34.95 -32.75
N THR A 415 -27.45 -34.67 -33.34
CA THR A 415 -28.43 -35.70 -33.81
C THR A 415 -29.40 -35.03 -34.77
N HIS A 416 -29.09 -35.04 -36.03
CA HIS A 416 -30.04 -35.20 -37.16
C HIS A 416 -29.26 -35.13 -38.47
N THR A 417 -28.73 -36.29 -38.86
CA THR A 417 -28.52 -36.61 -40.27
C THR A 417 -28.83 -38.08 -40.41
N ILE A 418 -30.03 -38.39 -40.85
CA ILE A 418 -30.40 -39.50 -41.70
C ILE A 418 -31.34 -38.94 -42.73
#